data_2bc2e609f61bb0b87d8f0d03fcb6453c
#
_entry.id   2bc2e609f61bb0b87d8f0d03fcb6453c
#
_cell.length_a   1.000
_cell.length_b   1.000
_cell.length_c   1.000
_cell.angle_alpha   90.00
_cell.angle_beta   90.00
_cell.angle_gamma   90.00
#
_symmetry.space_group_name_H-M   'P 1'
#
loop_
_entity.id
_entity.type
_entity.pdbx_description
1 polymer ?
#
loop_
_entity_poly.entity_id
_entity_poly.type
_entity_poly.pdbx_seq_one_letter_code
_entity_poly.pdbx_strand_id
1 'polypeptide(L)'
;MSVFKRCSVVVLALAALQGAAQAAPFTDVLDLPARPSALVASSALRDVTLAGQRLVAVGPRGHILYSDDHGAHWQQAQVPVSADLNAVSFATPELGWAVGHDGVVLHSRDGGVHWQKQLDGRVLAEQLPGTGSDNALLDVWFSDARNGYAVGVFNLLLRTVDGGEHWQPWLDHSDNPQGLHLTSLAAVGDELYITGEQGLLLKQDGERFSRVQTPYAGTLFGAVGKPGVLLVYGLRGHAYRSTDGGRQWQPVSTGVNTSLTAAGVDRDGQLWLASQAGDLLLSRDDGASFSPVPQSARGPVTALATDTGNGLVLVGERGVRNQPGNPTLHP
;
A
#
# COMPACT_ATOMS: atom_id res chain seq x y z
N MET A 1 -96.53 11.25 17.54
CA MET A 1 -95.75 11.63 16.35
C MET A 1 -94.24 11.70 16.80
N SER A 2 -93.49 10.67 16.49
CA SER A 2 -92.09 10.57 16.89
C SER A 2 -91.28 10.31 15.64
N VAL A 3 -90.37 11.22 15.34
CA VAL A 3 -89.49 11.19 14.17
C VAL A 3 -88.15 10.61 14.61
N PHE A 4 -87.90 9.33 14.17
CA PHE A 4 -86.59 8.72 14.32
C PHE A 4 -85.61 9.23 13.24
N LYS A 5 -84.56 9.93 13.63
CA LYS A 5 -83.43 10.27 12.77
C LYS A 5 -82.46 9.08 12.74
N ARG A 6 -82.26 8.54 11.56
CA ARG A 6 -81.22 7.52 11.31
C ARG A 6 -79.87 8.23 11.12
N CYS A 7 -78.94 7.96 12.04
CA CYS A 7 -77.54 8.32 11.83
C CYS A 7 -76.84 7.19 11.06
N SER A 8 -76.38 7.46 9.86
CA SER A 8 -75.51 6.57 9.10
C SER A 8 -74.06 6.80 9.52
N VAL A 9 -73.47 5.81 10.13
CA VAL A 9 -72.03 5.79 10.45
C VAL A 9 -71.31 5.27 9.24
N VAL A 10 -70.51 6.14 8.59
CA VAL A 10 -69.58 5.74 7.54
C VAL A 10 -68.27 5.33 8.20
N VAL A 11 -67.98 4.06 8.21
CA VAL A 11 -66.70 3.52 8.63
C VAL A 11 -65.69 3.60 7.47
N LEU A 12 -64.77 4.58 7.51
CA LEU A 12 -63.65 4.62 6.59
C LEU A 12 -62.61 3.56 7.07
N ALA A 13 -62.47 2.49 6.29
CA ALA A 13 -61.37 1.54 6.48
C ALA A 13 -60.09 2.13 5.85
N LEU A 14 -59.18 2.64 6.65
CA LEU A 14 -57.79 2.92 6.23
C LEU A 14 -57.06 1.59 6.08
N ALA A 15 -56.90 1.10 4.85
CA ALA A 15 -55.95 0.05 4.53
C ALA A 15 -54.53 0.64 4.57
N ALA A 16 -53.85 0.42 5.69
CA ALA A 16 -52.43 0.72 5.80
C ALA A 16 -51.63 -0.26 4.91
N LEU A 17 -51.19 0.18 3.75
CA LEU A 17 -50.14 -0.52 2.98
C LEU A 17 -48.84 -0.46 3.77
N GLN A 18 -48.57 -1.43 4.60
CA GLN A 18 -47.25 -1.69 5.14
C GLN A 18 -46.44 -2.35 4.02
N GLY A 19 -45.88 -1.54 3.15
CA GLY A 19 -44.77 -1.96 2.28
C GLY A 19 -43.59 -2.27 3.18
N ALA A 20 -43.32 -3.55 3.43
CA ALA A 20 -42.09 -4.00 4.04
C ALA A 20 -40.98 -3.55 3.10
N ALA A 21 -40.25 -2.48 3.47
CA ALA A 21 -38.99 -2.14 2.84
C ALA A 21 -38.05 -3.31 3.09
N GLN A 22 -37.95 -4.24 2.15
CA GLN A 22 -36.91 -5.25 2.15
C GLN A 22 -35.58 -4.50 2.00
N ALA A 23 -34.76 -4.49 3.05
CA ALA A 23 -33.38 -4.02 2.95
C ALA A 23 -32.72 -4.81 1.82
N ALA A 24 -32.06 -4.10 0.90
CA ALA A 24 -31.27 -4.74 -0.13
C ALA A 24 -30.26 -5.68 0.55
N PRO A 25 -30.04 -6.91 0.02
CA PRO A 25 -29.06 -7.82 0.59
C PRO A 25 -27.70 -7.12 0.68
N PHE A 26 -27.00 -7.34 1.78
CA PHE A 26 -25.64 -6.85 1.96
C PHE A 26 -24.76 -7.47 0.87
N THR A 27 -24.06 -6.61 0.11
CA THR A 27 -23.05 -7.06 -0.86
C THR A 27 -21.69 -6.86 -0.24
N ASP A 28 -20.89 -7.93 -0.19
CA ASP A 28 -19.54 -7.93 0.33
C ASP A 28 -18.65 -6.97 -0.47
N VAL A 29 -17.71 -6.29 0.20
CA VAL A 29 -16.73 -5.39 -0.43
C VAL A 29 -15.86 -6.10 -1.47
N LEU A 30 -15.68 -7.40 -1.35
CA LEU A 30 -14.95 -8.26 -2.28
C LEU A 30 -15.71 -8.55 -3.59
N ASP A 31 -17.01 -8.27 -3.62
CA ASP A 31 -17.90 -8.50 -4.77
C ASP A 31 -18.56 -7.20 -5.24
N LEU A 32 -18.21 -6.06 -4.62
CA LEU A 32 -18.73 -4.74 -4.94
C LEU A 32 -17.66 -3.92 -5.67
N PRO A 33 -17.84 -3.56 -6.94
CA PRO A 33 -16.87 -2.74 -7.67
C PRO A 33 -16.63 -1.37 -7.02
N ALA A 34 -15.42 -0.85 -7.15
CA ALA A 34 -15.06 0.48 -6.71
C ALA A 34 -15.94 1.53 -7.39
N ARG A 35 -16.49 2.47 -6.60
CA ARG A 35 -17.37 3.51 -7.13
C ARG A 35 -16.56 4.65 -7.73
N PRO A 36 -16.94 5.16 -8.92
CA PRO A 36 -16.33 6.36 -9.47
C PRO A 36 -16.52 7.56 -8.55
N SER A 37 -15.45 8.35 -8.38
CA SER A 37 -15.49 9.59 -7.57
C SER A 37 -14.63 10.67 -8.21
N ALA A 38 -15.21 11.85 -8.40
CA ALA A 38 -14.47 13.03 -8.87
C ALA A 38 -13.43 13.54 -7.84
N LEU A 39 -13.53 13.11 -6.58
CA LEU A 39 -12.66 13.55 -5.49
C LEU A 39 -11.55 12.54 -5.18
N VAL A 40 -11.42 11.47 -5.96
CA VAL A 40 -10.52 10.35 -5.62
C VAL A 40 -9.07 10.78 -5.52
N ALA A 41 -8.58 11.68 -6.39
CA ALA A 41 -7.20 12.18 -6.35
C ALA A 41 -6.90 13.10 -5.15
N SER A 42 -7.93 13.63 -4.49
CA SER A 42 -7.84 14.43 -3.26
C SER A 42 -8.26 13.66 -2.00
N SER A 43 -8.60 12.38 -2.15
CA SER A 43 -8.93 11.47 -1.04
C SER A 43 -7.69 10.72 -0.55
N ALA A 44 -7.80 10.06 0.61
CA ALA A 44 -6.70 9.27 1.13
C ALA A 44 -6.21 8.23 0.12
N LEU A 45 -4.89 8.16 -0.04
CA LEU A 45 -4.16 7.14 -0.81
C LEU A 45 -3.12 6.49 0.09
N ARG A 46 -2.77 5.24 -0.20
CA ARG A 46 -1.87 4.44 0.62
C ARG A 46 -0.52 4.25 -0.01
N ASP A 47 -0.50 3.99 -1.32
CA ASP A 47 0.73 3.69 -2.05
C ASP A 47 0.71 4.28 -3.46
N VAL A 48 1.92 4.47 -4.04
CA VAL A 48 2.13 4.95 -5.40
C VAL A 48 3.39 4.36 -5.99
N THR A 49 3.30 3.90 -7.24
CA THR A 49 4.43 3.31 -7.98
C THR A 49 4.43 3.73 -9.44
N LEU A 50 5.48 3.34 -10.16
CA LEU A 50 5.61 3.53 -11.61
C LEU A 50 5.31 2.24 -12.37
N ALA A 51 4.46 2.33 -13.38
CA ALA A 51 4.25 1.35 -14.46
C ALA A 51 4.93 1.88 -15.73
N GLY A 52 6.23 1.70 -15.84
CA GLY A 52 7.05 2.38 -16.85
C GLY A 52 7.13 3.89 -16.59
N GLN A 53 6.41 4.70 -17.38
CA GLN A 53 6.32 6.15 -17.16
C GLN A 53 5.00 6.58 -16.50
N ARG A 54 4.02 5.68 -16.45
CA ARG A 54 2.73 5.92 -15.81
C ARG A 54 2.86 5.82 -14.31
N LEU A 55 2.26 6.74 -13.59
CA LEU A 55 2.07 6.66 -12.15
C LEU A 55 0.78 5.89 -11.86
N VAL A 56 0.83 4.98 -10.89
CA VAL A 56 -0.35 4.26 -10.40
C VAL A 56 -0.39 4.37 -8.89
N ALA A 57 -1.52 4.79 -8.33
CA ALA A 57 -1.72 4.96 -6.90
C ALA A 57 -2.95 4.18 -6.43
N VAL A 58 -2.90 3.65 -5.20
CA VAL A 58 -3.97 2.86 -4.60
C VAL A 58 -4.40 3.42 -3.26
N GLY A 59 -5.63 3.11 -2.84
CA GLY A 59 -6.17 3.57 -1.58
C GLY A 59 -7.47 2.88 -1.15
N PRO A 60 -8.16 3.46 -0.14
CA PRO A 60 -9.39 2.90 0.40
C PRO A 60 -10.49 2.72 -0.65
N ARG A 61 -11.43 1.81 -0.36
CA ARG A 61 -12.64 1.51 -1.15
C ARG A 61 -12.34 1.04 -2.58
N GLY A 62 -11.23 0.32 -2.78
CA GLY A 62 -10.81 -0.18 -4.08
C GLY A 62 -10.36 0.92 -5.05
N HIS A 63 -10.09 2.13 -4.55
CA HIS A 63 -9.65 3.20 -5.44
C HIS A 63 -8.25 2.93 -5.96
N ILE A 64 -8.14 2.85 -7.28
CA ILE A 64 -6.88 2.86 -8.02
C ILE A 64 -6.94 4.00 -9.03
N LEU A 65 -5.87 4.76 -9.09
CA LEU A 65 -5.70 5.90 -9.97
C LEU A 65 -4.46 5.71 -10.85
N TYR A 66 -4.49 6.25 -12.06
CA TYR A 66 -3.30 6.34 -12.90
C TYR A 66 -3.15 7.72 -13.53
N SER A 67 -1.92 8.10 -13.83
CA SER A 67 -1.55 9.36 -14.47
C SER A 67 -0.47 9.11 -15.52
N ASP A 68 -0.68 9.67 -16.73
CA ASP A 68 0.25 9.59 -17.87
C ASP A 68 1.02 10.91 -18.07
N ASP A 69 0.81 11.90 -17.20
CA ASP A 69 1.38 13.25 -17.31
C ASP A 69 2.09 13.71 -16.01
N HIS A 70 2.86 12.80 -15.41
CA HIS A 70 3.67 13.02 -14.21
C HIS A 70 2.85 13.48 -12.99
N GLY A 71 1.60 13.01 -12.88
CA GLY A 71 0.73 13.32 -11.75
C GLY A 71 -0.02 14.64 -11.87
N ALA A 72 -0.03 15.29 -13.05
CA ALA A 72 -0.80 16.52 -13.26
C ALA A 72 -2.32 16.23 -13.33
N HIS A 73 -2.69 15.15 -14.01
CA HIS A 73 -4.08 14.68 -14.07
C HIS A 73 -4.14 13.19 -13.73
N TRP A 74 -5.20 12.82 -13.01
CA TRP A 74 -5.43 11.45 -12.56
C TRP A 74 -6.75 10.92 -13.08
N GLN A 75 -6.75 9.67 -13.51
CA GLN A 75 -7.92 8.93 -13.93
C GLN A 75 -8.15 7.75 -12.99
N GLN A 76 -9.41 7.44 -12.70
CA GLN A 76 -9.76 6.29 -11.87
C GLN A 76 -9.84 5.03 -12.72
N ALA A 77 -9.17 3.96 -12.28
CA ALA A 77 -9.18 2.64 -12.89
C ALA A 77 -10.51 1.90 -12.63
N GLN A 78 -10.77 0.85 -13.42
CA GLN A 78 -11.86 -0.09 -13.19
C GLN A 78 -11.40 -1.22 -12.28
N VAL A 79 -12.00 -1.30 -11.09
CA VAL A 79 -11.61 -2.23 -10.02
C VAL A 79 -12.84 -3.02 -9.58
N PRO A 80 -12.76 -4.38 -9.52
CA PRO A 80 -13.92 -5.24 -9.25
C PRO A 80 -14.30 -5.35 -7.76
N VAL A 81 -13.55 -4.71 -6.86
CA VAL A 81 -13.75 -4.74 -5.41
C VAL A 81 -13.80 -3.33 -4.83
N SER A 82 -14.36 -3.19 -3.64
CA SER A 82 -14.29 -1.98 -2.82
C SER A 82 -13.59 -2.20 -1.47
N ALA A 83 -12.79 -3.26 -1.35
CA ALA A 83 -11.88 -3.46 -0.23
C ALA A 83 -10.77 -2.39 -0.23
N ASP A 84 -10.27 -2.04 0.95
CA ASP A 84 -9.17 -1.08 1.08
C ASP A 84 -7.87 -1.67 0.54
N LEU A 85 -7.18 -0.94 -0.35
CA LEU A 85 -5.91 -1.34 -0.94
C LEU A 85 -4.75 -0.64 -0.23
N ASN A 86 -3.69 -1.40 0.06
CA ASN A 86 -2.55 -0.96 0.84
C ASN A 86 -1.29 -0.73 -0.01
N ALA A 87 -1.05 -1.58 -1.02
CA ALA A 87 0.17 -1.50 -1.83
C ALA A 87 -0.08 -1.87 -3.30
N VAL A 88 0.82 -1.40 -4.17
CA VAL A 88 0.81 -1.65 -5.61
C VAL A 88 2.22 -1.79 -6.16
N SER A 89 2.45 -2.80 -7.00
CA SER A 89 3.75 -3.09 -7.62
C SER A 89 3.57 -3.41 -9.10
N PHE A 90 4.49 -2.97 -9.93
CA PHE A 90 4.56 -3.27 -11.35
C PHE A 90 5.90 -3.92 -11.70
N ALA A 91 5.85 -5.14 -12.28
CA ALA A 91 7.04 -5.82 -12.79
C ALA A 91 7.40 -5.35 -14.21
N THR A 92 6.42 -4.95 -14.99
CA THR A 92 6.57 -4.35 -16.32
C THR A 92 5.61 -3.15 -16.44
N PRO A 93 5.72 -2.31 -17.48
CA PRO A 93 4.76 -1.22 -17.67
C PRO A 93 3.30 -1.67 -17.75
N GLU A 94 3.04 -2.91 -18.16
CA GLU A 94 1.69 -3.46 -18.36
C GLU A 94 1.21 -4.29 -17.17
N LEU A 95 2.14 -5.06 -16.53
CA LEU A 95 1.80 -6.08 -15.54
C LEU A 95 1.99 -5.55 -14.12
N GLY A 96 0.90 -5.41 -13.40
CA GLY A 96 0.90 -4.91 -12.02
C GLY A 96 -0.04 -5.67 -11.10
N TRP A 97 0.29 -5.64 -9.80
CA TRP A 97 -0.48 -6.25 -8.72
C TRP A 97 -0.76 -5.23 -7.64
N ALA A 98 -1.96 -5.32 -7.04
CA ALA A 98 -2.34 -4.52 -5.89
C ALA A 98 -2.92 -5.43 -4.81
N VAL A 99 -2.61 -5.13 -3.55
CA VAL A 99 -3.05 -5.93 -2.40
C VAL A 99 -3.67 -5.06 -1.32
N GLY A 100 -4.48 -5.68 -0.44
CA GLY A 100 -5.12 -4.92 0.61
C GLY A 100 -5.81 -5.77 1.68
N HIS A 101 -6.81 -5.14 2.30
CA HIS A 101 -7.64 -5.77 3.30
C HIS A 101 -8.43 -6.95 2.72
N ASP A 102 -8.95 -7.80 3.60
CA ASP A 102 -9.71 -9.00 3.25
C ASP A 102 -8.92 -9.96 2.35
N GLY A 103 -7.59 -9.97 2.45
CA GLY A 103 -6.69 -10.85 1.69
C GLY A 103 -6.73 -10.64 0.18
N VAL A 104 -7.22 -9.48 -0.28
CA VAL A 104 -7.41 -9.24 -1.71
C VAL A 104 -6.08 -9.11 -2.44
N VAL A 105 -5.97 -9.78 -3.58
CA VAL A 105 -4.93 -9.58 -4.58
C VAL A 105 -5.59 -9.29 -5.92
N LEU A 106 -5.23 -8.18 -6.51
CA LEU A 106 -5.68 -7.73 -7.82
C LEU A 106 -4.52 -7.76 -8.82
N HIS A 107 -4.82 -8.01 -10.09
CA HIS A 107 -3.85 -8.02 -11.19
C HIS A 107 -4.34 -7.17 -12.35
N SER A 108 -3.45 -6.37 -12.92
CA SER A 108 -3.65 -5.61 -14.16
C SER A 108 -2.69 -6.10 -15.24
N ARG A 109 -3.16 -6.07 -16.50
CA ARG A 109 -2.38 -6.43 -17.69
C ARG A 109 -2.30 -5.29 -18.71
N ASP A 110 -2.73 -4.09 -18.31
CA ASP A 110 -2.82 -2.92 -19.20
C ASP A 110 -2.33 -1.62 -18.53
N GLY A 111 -1.34 -1.76 -17.64
CA GLY A 111 -0.74 -0.62 -16.96
C GLY A 111 -1.67 0.01 -15.92
N GLY A 112 -2.55 -0.77 -15.29
CA GLY A 112 -3.36 -0.33 -14.17
C GLY A 112 -4.70 0.31 -14.55
N VAL A 113 -5.16 0.19 -15.81
CA VAL A 113 -6.47 0.71 -16.23
C VAL A 113 -7.61 -0.21 -15.81
N HIS A 114 -7.42 -1.53 -16.01
CA HIS A 114 -8.38 -2.56 -15.60
C HIS A 114 -7.72 -3.55 -14.65
N TRP A 115 -8.45 -3.96 -13.63
CA TRP A 115 -7.98 -4.88 -12.60
C TRP A 115 -8.90 -6.10 -12.49
N GLN A 116 -8.31 -7.26 -12.23
CA GLN A 116 -9.01 -8.52 -12.00
C GLN A 116 -8.59 -9.09 -10.64
N LYS A 117 -9.52 -9.67 -9.91
CA LYS A 117 -9.24 -10.32 -8.62
C LYS A 117 -8.63 -11.70 -8.86
N GLN A 118 -7.45 -11.95 -8.31
CA GLN A 118 -6.76 -13.25 -8.33
C GLN A 118 -6.97 -14.05 -7.05
N LEU A 119 -7.04 -13.36 -5.90
CA LEU A 119 -7.20 -13.95 -4.58
C LEU A 119 -8.08 -13.06 -3.71
N ASP A 120 -8.77 -13.65 -2.74
CA ASP A 120 -9.37 -12.96 -1.61
C ASP A 120 -9.28 -13.81 -0.33
N GLY A 121 -9.62 -13.22 0.81
CA GLY A 121 -9.51 -13.85 2.12
C GLY A 121 -10.36 -15.11 2.28
N ARG A 122 -11.43 -15.28 1.51
CA ARG A 122 -12.27 -16.48 1.53
C ARG A 122 -11.49 -17.69 1.01
N VAL A 123 -10.82 -17.52 -0.13
CA VAL A 123 -9.93 -18.55 -0.71
C VAL A 123 -8.69 -18.78 0.18
N LEU A 124 -8.14 -17.69 0.73
CA LEU A 124 -6.98 -17.78 1.62
C LEU A 124 -7.30 -18.55 2.91
N ALA A 125 -8.48 -18.37 3.50
CA ALA A 125 -8.91 -19.09 4.69
C ALA A 125 -9.06 -20.62 4.46
N GLU A 126 -9.36 -21.04 3.23
CA GLU A 126 -9.37 -22.46 2.86
C GLU A 126 -7.94 -23.05 2.83
N GLN A 127 -6.96 -22.26 2.41
CA GLN A 127 -5.55 -22.68 2.36
C GLN A 127 -4.86 -22.61 3.72
N LEU A 128 -5.31 -21.72 4.61
CA LEU A 128 -4.79 -21.49 5.95
C LEU A 128 -5.88 -21.66 7.00
N PRO A 129 -6.28 -22.89 7.34
CA PRO A 129 -7.30 -23.14 8.35
C PRO A 129 -6.95 -22.51 9.70
N GLY A 130 -7.89 -21.79 10.30
CA GLY A 130 -7.71 -21.08 11.57
C GLY A 130 -7.28 -19.62 11.44
N THR A 131 -6.98 -19.15 10.23
CA THR A 131 -6.88 -17.71 9.93
C THR A 131 -8.25 -17.18 9.53
N GLY A 132 -8.59 -15.97 9.94
CA GLY A 132 -9.83 -15.32 9.50
C GLY A 132 -9.78 -14.97 8.01
N SER A 133 -10.94 -14.64 7.43
CA SER A 133 -11.02 -14.16 6.04
C SER A 133 -10.61 -12.69 5.88
N ASP A 134 -10.40 -11.98 6.98
CA ASP A 134 -10.15 -10.54 7.09
C ASP A 134 -8.67 -10.17 7.24
N ASN A 135 -7.76 -11.12 6.96
CA ASN A 135 -6.33 -10.88 7.00
C ASN A 135 -5.92 -9.83 5.96
N ALA A 136 -5.21 -8.79 6.41
CA ALA A 136 -4.71 -7.75 5.52
C ALA A 136 -3.35 -8.13 4.93
N LEU A 137 -3.23 -7.99 3.61
CA LEU A 137 -1.95 -7.89 2.92
C LEU A 137 -1.50 -6.43 2.96
N LEU A 138 -0.24 -6.19 3.33
CA LEU A 138 0.31 -4.86 3.54
C LEU A 138 1.22 -4.42 2.42
N ASP A 139 1.91 -5.37 1.76
CA ASP A 139 2.79 -5.06 0.64
C ASP A 139 2.87 -6.22 -0.38
N VAL A 140 3.25 -5.88 -1.61
CA VAL A 140 3.42 -6.83 -2.73
C VAL A 140 4.61 -6.42 -3.58
N TRP A 141 5.40 -7.40 -4.01
CA TRP A 141 6.55 -7.19 -4.88
C TRP A 141 6.71 -8.34 -5.87
N PHE A 142 7.10 -8.01 -7.10
CA PHE A 142 7.39 -8.96 -8.16
C PHE A 142 8.78 -8.69 -8.74
N SER A 143 9.58 -9.75 -8.89
CA SER A 143 10.87 -9.68 -9.58
C SER A 143 10.71 -9.64 -11.11
N ASP A 144 9.65 -10.25 -11.61
CA ASP A 144 9.33 -10.38 -13.02
C ASP A 144 7.83 -10.67 -13.21
N ALA A 145 7.40 -10.97 -14.42
CA ALA A 145 6.00 -11.26 -14.75
C ALA A 145 5.42 -12.51 -14.04
N ARG A 146 6.24 -13.34 -13.39
CA ARG A 146 5.83 -14.63 -12.84
C ARG A 146 6.07 -14.77 -11.35
N ASN A 147 7.20 -14.24 -10.86
CA ASN A 147 7.69 -14.48 -9.51
C ASN A 147 7.42 -13.30 -8.60
N GLY A 148 6.66 -13.53 -7.54
CA GLY A 148 6.29 -12.48 -6.60
C GLY A 148 5.99 -12.98 -5.20
N TYR A 149 5.97 -12.03 -4.27
CA TYR A 149 5.60 -12.21 -2.88
C TYR A 149 4.58 -11.16 -2.46
N ALA A 150 3.70 -11.53 -1.53
CA ALA A 150 2.85 -10.60 -0.80
C ALA A 150 3.00 -10.87 0.70
N VAL A 151 3.06 -9.80 1.49
CA VAL A 151 3.25 -9.87 2.94
C VAL A 151 2.15 -9.13 3.68
N GLY A 152 1.92 -9.50 4.94
CA GLY A 152 0.86 -8.88 5.72
C GLY A 152 0.90 -9.18 7.21
N VAL A 153 -0.27 -9.07 7.82
CA VAL A 153 -0.46 -9.25 9.25
C VAL A 153 -0.15 -10.68 9.71
N PHE A 154 0.28 -10.84 10.96
CA PHE A 154 0.47 -12.16 11.61
C PHE A 154 1.37 -13.12 10.83
N ASN A 155 2.51 -12.62 10.30
CA ASN A 155 3.45 -13.39 9.46
C ASN A 155 2.83 -13.89 8.15
N LEU A 156 1.75 -13.28 7.67
CA LEU A 156 1.20 -13.65 6.38
C LEU A 156 2.25 -13.37 5.29
N LEU A 157 2.72 -14.44 4.68
CA LEU A 157 3.67 -14.44 3.56
C LEU A 157 3.11 -15.37 2.49
N LEU A 158 2.87 -14.83 1.32
CA LEU A 158 2.40 -15.56 0.14
C LEU A 158 3.46 -15.49 -0.95
N ARG A 159 3.55 -16.56 -1.74
CA ARG A 159 4.43 -16.66 -2.92
C ARG A 159 3.65 -17.06 -4.15
N THR A 160 4.03 -16.53 -5.30
CA THR A 160 3.61 -17.02 -6.61
C THR A 160 4.82 -17.22 -7.51
N VAL A 161 4.69 -18.14 -8.48
CA VAL A 161 5.69 -18.43 -9.53
C VAL A 161 5.05 -18.45 -10.94
N ASP A 162 3.80 -18.02 -11.03
CA ASP A 162 3.01 -18.03 -12.28
C ASP A 162 2.23 -16.72 -12.51
N GLY A 163 2.68 -15.61 -11.90
CA GLY A 163 2.07 -14.30 -12.07
C GLY A 163 0.80 -14.11 -11.24
N GLY A 164 0.64 -14.91 -10.17
CA GLY A 164 -0.50 -14.85 -9.28
C GLY A 164 -1.72 -15.63 -9.74
N GLU A 165 -1.59 -16.51 -10.77
CA GLU A 165 -2.64 -17.48 -11.09
C GLU A 165 -2.87 -18.41 -9.89
N HIS A 166 -1.78 -18.74 -9.16
CA HIS A 166 -1.84 -19.44 -7.88
C HIS A 166 -0.95 -18.70 -6.86
N TRP A 167 -1.54 -18.41 -5.70
CA TRP A 167 -0.84 -17.89 -4.53
C TRP A 167 -0.74 -19.00 -3.48
N GLN A 168 0.47 -19.23 -2.98
CA GLN A 168 0.76 -20.27 -2.00
C GLN A 168 1.17 -19.63 -0.67
N PRO A 169 0.62 -20.07 0.47
CA PRO A 169 1.13 -19.73 1.78
C PRO A 169 2.61 -20.14 1.90
N TRP A 170 3.46 -19.21 2.38
CA TRP A 170 4.91 -19.39 2.47
C TRP A 170 5.46 -19.06 3.86
N LEU A 171 4.59 -19.09 4.89
CA LEU A 171 4.87 -18.63 6.25
C LEU A 171 6.05 -19.38 6.88
N ASP A 172 6.14 -20.70 6.68
CA ASP A 172 7.21 -21.55 7.23
C ASP A 172 8.59 -21.28 6.63
N HIS A 173 8.66 -20.44 5.60
CA HIS A 173 9.91 -20.03 4.96
C HIS A 173 10.44 -18.71 5.51
N SER A 174 9.79 -18.12 6.51
CA SER A 174 10.24 -16.91 7.20
C SER A 174 10.79 -17.24 8.59
N ASP A 175 11.92 -16.63 8.95
CA ASP A 175 12.47 -16.69 10.32
C ASP A 175 11.75 -15.66 11.21
N ASN A 176 10.45 -15.88 11.41
CA ASN A 176 9.54 -15.06 12.21
C ASN A 176 8.69 -15.92 13.16
N PRO A 177 9.32 -16.64 14.12
CA PRO A 177 8.60 -17.57 14.99
C PRO A 177 7.60 -16.90 15.94
N GLN A 178 7.66 -15.57 16.09
CA GLN A 178 6.74 -14.80 16.93
C GLN A 178 5.47 -14.40 16.20
N GLY A 179 5.36 -14.64 14.86
CA GLY A 179 4.21 -14.24 14.07
C GLY A 179 4.02 -12.73 13.97
N LEU A 180 5.12 -11.96 13.99
CA LEU A 180 5.09 -10.50 13.88
C LEU A 180 4.52 -10.07 12.52
N HIS A 181 3.90 -8.90 12.46
CA HIS A 181 3.44 -8.32 11.21
C HIS A 181 4.63 -8.02 10.29
N LEU A 182 4.47 -8.35 9.01
CA LEU A 182 5.39 -8.03 7.94
C LEU A 182 4.89 -6.77 7.25
N THR A 183 5.66 -5.69 7.30
CA THR A 183 5.19 -4.35 6.92
C THR A 183 5.48 -3.96 5.49
N SER A 184 6.62 -4.42 4.93
CA SER A 184 7.01 -4.05 3.56
C SER A 184 8.00 -5.04 2.96
N LEU A 185 8.00 -5.13 1.64
CA LEU A 185 8.96 -5.80 0.77
C LEU A 185 9.84 -4.76 0.08
N ALA A 186 11.15 -4.88 0.17
CA ALA A 186 12.08 -3.92 -0.41
C ALA A 186 13.21 -4.62 -1.19
N ALA A 187 13.27 -4.37 -2.49
CA ALA A 187 14.41 -4.79 -3.30
C ALA A 187 15.53 -3.75 -3.21
N VAL A 188 16.72 -4.17 -2.83
CA VAL A 188 17.93 -3.35 -2.72
C VAL A 188 19.06 -4.00 -3.50
N GLY A 189 19.33 -3.52 -4.70
CA GLY A 189 20.16 -4.24 -5.66
C GLY A 189 19.52 -5.58 -6.04
N ASP A 190 20.27 -6.65 -5.90
CA ASP A 190 19.82 -8.04 -6.18
C ASP A 190 19.25 -8.73 -4.93
N GLU A 191 19.10 -8.03 -3.82
CA GLU A 191 18.66 -8.57 -2.54
C GLU A 191 17.22 -8.13 -2.22
N LEU A 192 16.38 -9.05 -1.74
CA LEU A 192 15.02 -8.77 -1.28
C LEU A 192 14.96 -8.84 0.24
N TYR A 193 14.37 -7.82 0.84
CA TYR A 193 14.17 -7.70 2.27
C TYR A 193 12.69 -7.61 2.63
N ILE A 194 12.34 -8.11 3.83
CA ILE A 194 11.04 -7.89 4.46
C ILE A 194 11.30 -7.17 5.78
N THR A 195 10.58 -6.08 6.02
CA THR A 195 10.58 -5.38 7.32
C THR A 195 9.35 -5.74 8.14
N GLY A 196 9.41 -5.48 9.46
CA GLY A 196 8.28 -5.77 10.33
C GLY A 196 8.39 -5.15 11.72
N GLU A 197 7.54 -5.63 12.61
CA GLU A 197 7.47 -5.19 14.00
C GLU A 197 8.72 -5.60 14.79
N GLN A 198 8.95 -4.91 15.91
CA GLN A 198 10.01 -5.21 16.88
C GLN A 198 11.41 -5.30 16.25
N GLY A 199 11.67 -4.47 15.24
CA GLY A 199 12.94 -4.44 14.52
C GLY A 199 13.17 -5.63 13.59
N LEU A 200 12.11 -6.36 13.25
CA LEU A 200 12.20 -7.48 12.32
C LEU A 200 12.70 -7.00 10.96
N LEU A 201 13.80 -7.60 10.54
CA LEU A 201 14.32 -7.49 9.18
C LEU A 201 14.68 -8.90 8.72
N LEU A 202 14.08 -9.32 7.62
CA LEU A 202 14.38 -10.59 6.98
C LEU A 202 15.01 -10.32 5.62
N LYS A 203 15.97 -11.15 5.24
CA LYS A 203 16.62 -11.13 3.93
C LYS A 203 16.37 -12.43 3.21
N GLN A 204 16.03 -12.37 1.93
CA GLN A 204 15.91 -13.57 1.12
C GLN A 204 17.25 -14.28 0.95
N ASP A 205 17.25 -15.57 1.21
CA ASP A 205 18.36 -16.49 1.00
C ASP A 205 17.82 -17.78 0.37
N GLY A 206 17.95 -17.89 -0.95
CA GLY A 206 17.31 -18.92 -1.73
C GLY A 206 15.78 -18.87 -1.61
N GLU A 207 15.19 -19.95 -1.09
CA GLU A 207 13.73 -20.05 -0.90
C GLU A 207 13.26 -19.59 0.48
N ARG A 208 14.14 -19.09 1.34
CA ARG A 208 13.81 -18.68 2.71
C ARG A 208 14.10 -17.20 2.93
N PHE A 209 13.45 -16.66 3.95
CA PHE A 209 13.71 -15.34 4.49
C PHE A 209 14.35 -15.49 5.86
N SER A 210 15.64 -15.22 5.96
CA SER A 210 16.44 -15.37 7.17
C SER A 210 16.57 -14.04 7.91
N ARG A 211 16.58 -14.09 9.25
CA ARG A 211 16.63 -12.90 10.10
C ARG A 211 17.97 -12.19 9.99
N VAL A 212 17.92 -10.89 9.75
CA VAL A 212 19.05 -9.97 9.86
C VAL A 212 18.91 -9.22 11.19
N GLN A 213 19.95 -9.24 12.02
CA GLN A 213 19.91 -8.58 13.32
C GLN A 213 19.97 -7.06 13.13
N THR A 214 18.98 -6.33 13.64
CA THR A 214 18.98 -4.87 13.69
C THR A 214 19.21 -4.36 15.12
N PRO A 215 19.74 -3.13 15.30
CA PRO A 215 19.92 -2.53 16.63
C PRO A 215 18.64 -1.89 17.17
N TYR A 216 17.51 -2.06 16.52
CA TYR A 216 16.24 -1.41 16.81
C TYR A 216 15.17 -2.41 17.25
N ALA A 217 14.38 -2.02 18.26
CA ALA A 217 13.30 -2.86 18.78
C ALA A 217 11.89 -2.31 18.48
N GLY A 218 11.78 -1.23 17.71
CA GLY A 218 10.49 -0.69 17.26
C GLY A 218 10.11 -1.21 15.87
N THR A 219 8.91 -0.89 15.41
CA THR A 219 8.45 -1.29 14.07
C THR A 219 9.26 -0.57 12.99
N LEU A 220 9.80 -1.35 12.07
CA LEU A 220 10.34 -0.89 10.81
C LEU A 220 9.18 -0.84 9.80
N PHE A 221 9.02 0.29 9.11
CA PHE A 221 7.98 0.46 8.09
C PHE A 221 8.49 0.19 6.69
N GLY A 222 9.80 0.19 6.50
CA GLY A 222 10.38 -0.15 5.21
C GLY A 222 11.91 -0.16 5.22
N ALA A 223 12.43 -0.57 4.09
CA ALA A 223 13.84 -0.48 3.73
C ALA A 223 13.97 0.18 2.37
N VAL A 224 15.10 0.83 2.14
CA VAL A 224 15.44 1.47 0.87
C VAL A 224 16.95 1.45 0.70
N GLY A 225 17.42 1.45 -0.53
CA GLY A 225 18.85 1.52 -0.78
C GLY A 225 19.23 1.24 -2.23
N LYS A 226 20.50 1.00 -2.42
CA LYS A 226 21.13 0.68 -3.69
C LYS A 226 22.29 -0.30 -3.45
N PRO A 227 22.90 -0.91 -4.47
CA PRO A 227 24.02 -1.83 -4.26
C PRO A 227 25.05 -1.28 -3.28
N GLY A 228 25.30 -2.00 -2.18
CA GLY A 228 26.24 -1.61 -1.12
C GLY A 228 25.70 -0.63 -0.07
N VAL A 229 24.43 -0.22 -0.15
CA VAL A 229 23.81 0.66 0.85
C VAL A 229 22.40 0.17 1.17
N LEU A 230 22.16 -0.18 2.41
CA LEU A 230 20.85 -0.55 2.95
C LEU A 230 20.48 0.44 4.07
N LEU A 231 19.33 1.07 3.97
CA LEU A 231 18.73 1.91 5.00
C LEU A 231 17.40 1.29 5.43
N VAL A 232 17.19 1.10 6.73
CA VAL A 232 15.90 0.74 7.31
C VAL A 232 15.36 1.92 8.10
N TYR A 233 14.03 2.08 8.08
CA TYR A 233 13.38 3.22 8.73
C TYR A 233 12.04 2.83 9.36
N GLY A 234 11.59 3.59 10.36
CA GLY A 234 10.37 3.24 11.06
C GLY A 234 9.86 4.26 12.05
N LEU A 235 9.37 3.76 13.17
CA LEU A 235 8.71 4.56 14.22
C LEU A 235 9.62 5.68 14.77
N ARG A 236 9.00 6.82 15.11
CA ARG A 236 9.61 7.95 15.81
C ARG A 236 10.85 8.53 15.14
N GLY A 237 10.90 8.49 13.80
CA GLY A 237 12.00 9.05 13.03
C GLY A 237 13.28 8.21 13.04
N HIS A 238 13.26 7.00 13.59
CA HIS A 238 14.42 6.14 13.61
C HIS A 238 14.77 5.64 12.22
N ALA A 239 16.05 5.76 11.87
CA ALA A 239 16.63 5.18 10.67
C ALA A 239 18.03 4.63 10.98
N TYR A 240 18.39 3.53 10.32
CA TYR A 240 19.69 2.89 10.46
C TYR A 240 20.23 2.52 9.09
N ARG A 241 21.51 2.76 8.91
CA ARG A 241 22.23 2.52 7.67
C ARG A 241 23.24 1.39 7.84
N SER A 242 23.30 0.50 6.84
CA SER A 242 24.35 -0.51 6.71
C SER A 242 25.00 -0.40 5.33
N THR A 243 26.31 -0.69 5.26
CA THR A 243 27.09 -0.77 4.00
C THR A 243 27.69 -2.14 3.77
N ASP A 244 27.29 -3.11 4.56
CA ASP A 244 27.84 -4.47 4.52
C ASP A 244 26.73 -5.57 4.54
N GLY A 245 25.56 -5.22 4.00
CA GLY A 245 24.42 -6.14 3.89
C GLY A 245 23.73 -6.45 5.21
N GLY A 246 23.73 -5.49 6.14
CA GLY A 246 23.04 -5.61 7.43
C GLY A 246 23.86 -6.27 8.54
N ARG A 247 25.18 -6.45 8.37
CA ARG A 247 26.05 -7.00 9.41
C ARG A 247 26.38 -5.97 10.49
N GLN A 248 26.59 -4.72 10.09
CA GLN A 248 26.81 -3.59 10.99
C GLN A 248 25.87 -2.44 10.62
N TRP A 249 25.41 -1.72 11.64
CA TRP A 249 24.45 -0.66 11.53
C TRP A 249 24.95 0.63 12.18
N GLN A 250 24.71 1.74 11.51
CA GLN A 250 24.94 3.09 12.01
C GLN A 250 23.60 3.79 12.18
N PRO A 251 23.29 4.40 13.34
CA PRO A 251 22.11 5.21 13.49
C PRO A 251 22.25 6.47 12.63
N VAL A 252 21.16 6.86 11.95
CA VAL A 252 21.11 8.05 11.11
C VAL A 252 20.25 9.11 11.77
N SER A 253 20.80 10.31 11.97
CA SER A 253 20.04 11.44 12.48
C SER A 253 19.15 12.02 11.37
N THR A 254 17.85 11.87 11.52
CA THR A 254 16.86 12.38 10.56
C THR A 254 16.34 13.76 10.94
N GLY A 255 16.53 14.19 12.19
CA GLY A 255 16.00 15.46 12.71
C GLY A 255 14.47 15.48 12.91
N VAL A 256 13.77 14.34 12.67
CA VAL A 256 12.32 14.22 12.89
C VAL A 256 12.01 13.22 14.00
N ASN A 257 10.89 13.45 14.71
CA ASN A 257 10.45 12.62 15.83
C ASN A 257 9.15 11.85 15.52
N THR A 258 8.61 12.01 14.32
CA THR A 258 7.44 11.28 13.82
C THR A 258 7.86 10.09 12.99
N SER A 259 6.96 9.14 12.79
CA SER A 259 7.25 7.96 11.99
C SER A 259 7.69 8.31 10.58
N LEU A 260 8.74 7.66 10.10
CA LEU A 260 9.13 7.66 8.69
C LEU A 260 8.28 6.61 7.99
N THR A 261 7.52 7.02 6.99
CA THR A 261 6.47 6.20 6.37
C THR A 261 6.75 5.86 4.91
N ALA A 262 7.64 6.61 4.26
CA ALA A 262 7.97 6.39 2.88
C ALA A 262 9.45 6.68 2.60
N ALA A 263 10.01 5.96 1.63
CA ALA A 263 11.37 6.18 1.15
C ALA A 263 11.46 5.85 -0.34
N GLY A 264 12.47 6.41 -1.00
CA GLY A 264 12.76 6.11 -2.41
C GLY A 264 14.18 6.47 -2.79
N VAL A 265 14.61 5.97 -3.95
CA VAL A 265 15.86 6.35 -4.59
C VAL A 265 15.50 7.05 -5.90
N ASP A 266 16.03 8.24 -6.12
CA ASP A 266 15.84 8.96 -7.38
C ASP A 266 16.85 8.51 -8.46
N ARG A 267 16.73 9.07 -9.66
CA ARG A 267 17.60 8.76 -10.81
C ARG A 267 19.06 9.08 -10.59
N ASP A 268 19.34 10.06 -9.72
CA ASP A 268 20.70 10.46 -9.36
C ASP A 268 21.27 9.56 -8.25
N GLY A 269 20.50 8.58 -7.78
CA GLY A 269 20.86 7.67 -6.71
C GLY A 269 20.79 8.32 -5.32
N GLN A 270 20.11 9.46 -5.18
CA GLN A 270 19.87 10.13 -3.90
C GLN A 270 18.73 9.44 -3.15
N LEU A 271 18.84 9.36 -1.81
CA LEU A 271 17.83 8.73 -0.99
C LEU A 271 16.88 9.77 -0.42
N TRP A 272 15.61 9.47 -0.51
CA TRP A 272 14.51 10.28 0.01
C TRP A 272 13.83 9.55 1.16
N LEU A 273 13.48 10.31 2.21
CA LEU A 273 12.61 9.85 3.29
C LEU A 273 11.45 10.82 3.46
N ALA A 274 10.29 10.31 3.80
CA ALA A 274 9.15 11.13 4.17
C ALA A 274 8.54 10.65 5.49
N SER A 275 7.96 11.59 6.25
CA SER A 275 7.35 11.30 7.54
C SER A 275 5.83 11.39 7.52
N GLN A 276 5.21 10.77 8.51
CA GLN A 276 3.77 10.88 8.77
C GLN A 276 3.32 12.33 9.04
N ALA A 277 4.22 13.20 9.53
CA ALA A 277 3.94 14.63 9.69
C ALA A 277 4.11 15.44 8.41
N GLY A 278 4.60 14.81 7.34
CA GLY A 278 4.82 15.45 6.05
C GLY A 278 6.21 16.08 5.90
N ASP A 279 7.16 15.74 6.74
CA ASP A 279 8.55 16.11 6.50
C ASP A 279 9.09 15.35 5.30
N LEU A 280 9.88 16.01 4.46
CA LEU A 280 10.59 15.42 3.34
C LEU A 280 12.07 15.66 3.52
N LEU A 281 12.86 14.62 3.46
CA LEU A 281 14.28 14.59 3.74
C LEU A 281 15.04 14.02 2.54
N LEU A 282 16.20 14.57 2.25
CA LEU A 282 17.07 14.16 1.15
C LEU A 282 18.48 13.87 1.66
N SER A 283 19.01 12.74 1.25
CA SER A 283 20.42 12.36 1.40
C SER A 283 21.13 12.36 0.05
N ARG A 284 22.31 12.97 0.01
CA ARG A 284 23.22 12.99 -1.15
C ARG A 284 24.54 12.24 -0.87
N ASP A 285 24.63 11.59 0.28
CA ASP A 285 25.79 10.89 0.80
C ASP A 285 25.49 9.44 1.17
N ASP A 286 24.68 8.79 0.33
CA ASP A 286 24.32 7.39 0.49
C ASP A 286 23.63 7.06 1.82
N GLY A 287 22.79 7.98 2.30
CA GLY A 287 22.03 7.79 3.54
C GLY A 287 22.85 8.01 4.82
N ALA A 288 24.07 8.55 4.73
CA ALA A 288 24.88 8.86 5.92
C ALA A 288 24.31 10.06 6.69
N SER A 289 23.75 11.04 5.96
CA SER A 289 23.02 12.17 6.55
C SER A 289 21.81 12.56 5.72
N PHE A 290 20.83 13.23 6.36
CA PHE A 290 19.63 13.75 5.70
C PHE A 290 19.44 15.23 6.01
N SER A 291 19.01 15.97 4.99
CA SER A 291 18.66 17.38 5.09
C SER A 291 17.20 17.60 4.75
N PRO A 292 16.47 18.45 5.48
CA PRO A 292 15.06 18.74 5.18
C PRO A 292 14.95 19.49 3.85
N VAL A 293 13.94 19.10 3.07
CA VAL A 293 13.61 19.71 1.78
C VAL A 293 12.44 20.68 1.97
N PRO A 294 12.54 21.94 1.57
CA PRO A 294 11.44 22.88 1.59
C PRO A 294 10.27 22.41 0.73
N GLN A 295 9.07 22.56 1.23
CA GLN A 295 7.82 22.19 0.56
C GLN A 295 6.86 23.36 0.55
N SER A 296 6.11 23.53 -0.54
CA SER A 296 5.05 24.54 -0.65
C SER A 296 3.81 24.19 0.20
N ALA A 297 3.57 22.90 0.40
CA ALA A 297 2.49 22.37 1.23
C ALA A 297 2.97 21.14 1.99
N ARG A 298 2.59 21.03 3.26
CA ARG A 298 2.86 19.87 4.11
C ARG A 298 1.59 19.09 4.40
N GLY A 299 1.72 17.81 4.60
CA GLY A 299 0.66 16.91 5.03
C GLY A 299 1.19 15.48 5.12
N PRO A 300 0.49 14.57 5.82
CA PRO A 300 0.89 13.19 5.97
C PRO A 300 1.28 12.56 4.64
N VAL A 301 2.41 11.85 4.63
CA VAL A 301 2.86 11.06 3.47
C VAL A 301 2.77 9.59 3.85
N THR A 302 2.16 8.78 2.99
CA THR A 302 2.09 7.32 3.13
C THR A 302 3.07 6.62 2.18
N ALA A 303 3.22 7.16 0.96
CA ALA A 303 4.17 6.66 -0.02
C ALA A 303 4.69 7.79 -0.91
N LEU A 304 5.80 7.52 -1.58
CA LEU A 304 6.39 8.42 -2.57
C LEU A 304 6.91 7.63 -3.78
N ALA A 305 6.83 8.25 -4.96
CA ALA A 305 7.48 7.77 -6.17
C ALA A 305 8.30 8.90 -6.80
N THR A 306 9.44 8.55 -7.39
CA THR A 306 10.17 9.44 -8.29
C THR A 306 9.48 9.40 -9.65
N ASP A 307 9.12 10.55 -10.21
CA ASP A 307 8.57 10.58 -11.56
C ASP A 307 9.68 10.44 -12.63
N THR A 308 9.28 10.40 -13.90
CA THR A 308 10.23 10.35 -15.02
C THR A 308 10.89 11.70 -15.32
N GLY A 309 10.40 12.78 -14.70
CA GLY A 309 11.00 14.11 -14.67
C GLY A 309 11.98 14.30 -13.50
N ASN A 310 12.32 15.35 -12.98
CA ASN A 310 13.16 15.54 -11.79
C ASN A 310 12.33 15.90 -10.55
N GLY A 311 11.19 15.25 -10.37
CA GLY A 311 10.28 15.52 -9.27
C GLY A 311 9.85 14.27 -8.53
N LEU A 312 9.16 14.47 -7.42
CA LEU A 312 8.53 13.41 -6.63
C LEU A 312 7.01 13.52 -6.71
N VAL A 313 6.35 12.39 -6.71
CA VAL A 313 4.92 12.29 -6.44
C VAL A 313 4.75 11.69 -5.04
N LEU A 314 4.06 12.42 -4.18
CA LEU A 314 3.76 12.04 -2.81
C LEU A 314 2.26 11.72 -2.73
N VAL A 315 1.92 10.66 -2.02
CA VAL A 315 0.53 10.35 -1.69
C VAL A 315 0.34 10.28 -0.17
N GLY A 316 -0.89 10.46 0.28
CA GLY A 316 -1.21 10.42 1.70
C GLY A 316 -2.69 10.70 1.95
N GLU A 317 -3.06 11.06 3.17
CA GLU A 317 -4.44 11.28 3.58
C GLU A 317 -5.17 12.40 2.82
N ARG A 318 -4.42 13.32 2.20
CA ARG A 318 -4.94 14.44 1.41
C ARG A 318 -4.81 14.22 -0.11
N GLY A 319 -4.64 12.97 -0.53
CA GLY A 319 -4.47 12.59 -1.92
C GLY A 319 -3.06 12.82 -2.44
N VAL A 320 -2.98 13.15 -3.72
CA VAL A 320 -1.73 13.32 -4.45
C VAL A 320 -1.15 14.71 -4.27
N ARG A 321 0.17 14.80 -4.19
CA ARG A 321 0.96 16.04 -4.23
C ARG A 321 2.19 15.86 -5.11
N ASN A 322 2.42 16.81 -6.01
CA ASN A 322 3.65 16.88 -6.77
C ASN A 322 4.67 17.77 -6.04
N GLN A 323 5.85 17.25 -5.81
CA GLN A 323 6.99 17.98 -5.28
C GLN A 323 8.00 18.15 -6.41
N PRO A 324 8.22 19.37 -6.92
CA PRO A 324 9.26 19.60 -7.92
C PRO A 324 10.61 19.13 -7.40
N GLY A 325 11.42 18.55 -8.27
CA GLY A 325 12.83 18.28 -7.99
C GLY A 325 13.54 19.57 -7.60
N ASN A 326 14.58 19.45 -6.79
CA ASN A 326 15.32 20.61 -6.31
C ASN A 326 15.97 21.37 -7.50
N PRO A 327 15.56 22.62 -7.84
CA PRO A 327 16.05 23.32 -9.01
C PRO A 327 17.53 23.78 -8.91
N THR A 328 18.18 23.50 -7.80
CA THR A 328 19.55 23.91 -7.57
C THR A 328 20.52 22.78 -7.76
N LEU A 329 20.81 22.39 -8.99
CA LEU A 329 22.10 21.77 -9.39
C LEU A 329 22.08 21.42 -10.90
N HIS A 330 21.90 22.47 -11.75
CA HIS A 330 22.58 22.46 -13.03
C HIS A 330 23.61 23.60 -13.00
N PRO A 331 24.92 23.30 -13.19
CA PRO A 331 25.95 24.30 -13.26
C PRO A 331 25.75 25.19 -14.50
#